data_913da4122eb900017e77bb8b292f378f
#
_entry.id   913da4122eb900017e77bb8b292f378f
#
_cell.length_a   1.000
_cell.length_b   1.000
_cell.length_c   1.000
_cell.angle_alpha   90.00
_cell.angle_beta   90.00
_cell.angle_gamma   90.00
#
_symmetry.space_group_name_H-M   'P 1'
#
loop_
_entity.id
_entity.type
_entity.pdbx_description
1 polymer ?
#
loop_
_entity_poly.entity_id
_entity_poly.type
_entity_poly.pdbx_seq_one_letter_code
_entity_poly.pdbx_strand_id
1 'polypeptide(L)' 'MVVILNPSLEETLRRVVEHGGKITQEIFSYPGGRRFHFTEPSGNELSVCAES' A
#
# COMPACT_ATOMS: atom_id res chain seq x y z
N MET A 1 -8.74 6.48 -6.79
CA MET A 1 -7.63 5.88 -6.03
C MET A 1 -7.53 6.53 -4.65
N VAL A 2 -7.40 5.71 -3.64
CA VAL A 2 -7.24 6.22 -2.28
C VAL A 2 -5.76 6.19 -1.94
N VAL A 3 -5.24 7.31 -1.45
CA VAL A 3 -3.85 7.42 -1.02
C VAL A 3 -3.87 7.68 0.48
N ILE A 4 -3.19 6.82 1.23
CA ILE A 4 -3.10 6.94 2.68
C ILE A 4 -1.67 7.27 3.05
N LEU A 5 -1.48 8.36 3.76
CA LEU A 5 -0.17 8.72 4.30
C LEU A 5 -0.03 8.07 5.66
N ASN A 6 0.91 7.17 5.75
CA ASN A 6 1.11 6.40 6.99
C ASN A 6 2.61 6.21 7.20
N PRO A 7 3.14 6.53 8.38
CA PRO A 7 4.57 6.35 8.66
C PRO A 7 5.01 4.90 8.69
N SER A 8 4.07 3.96 8.82
CA SER A 8 4.37 2.53 8.87
C SER A 8 3.75 1.79 7.72
N LEU A 9 4.43 1.80 6.57
CA LEU A 9 3.94 1.07 5.40
C LEU A 9 3.82 -0.42 5.67
N GLU A 10 4.74 -0.97 6.43
CA GLU A 10 4.73 -2.39 6.74
C GLU A 10 3.47 -2.79 7.50
N GLU A 11 3.07 -1.96 8.46
CA GLU A 11 1.85 -2.21 9.21
C GLU A 11 0.62 -2.14 8.31
N THR A 12 0.59 -1.13 7.45
CA THR A 12 -0.53 -0.97 6.51
C THR A 12 -0.60 -2.14 5.55
N LEU A 13 0.55 -2.59 5.06
CA LEU A 13 0.61 -3.75 4.16
C LEU A 13 0.05 -4.98 4.84
N ARG A 14 0.39 -5.19 6.11
CA ARG A 14 -0.13 -6.32 6.87
C ARG A 14 -1.65 -6.25 6.96
N ARG A 15 -2.18 -5.06 7.25
CA ARG A 15 -3.63 -4.89 7.35
C ARG A 15 -4.34 -5.18 6.05
N VAL A 16 -3.74 -4.74 4.94
CA VAL A 16 -4.29 -5.03 3.62
C VAL A 16 -4.42 -6.52 3.39
N VAL A 17 -3.38 -7.27 3.70
CA VAL A 17 -3.37 -8.72 3.53
C VAL A 17 -4.40 -9.37 4.46
N GLU A 18 -4.49 -8.90 5.68
CA GLU A 18 -5.47 -9.44 6.66
C GLU A 18 -6.90 -9.22 6.21
N HIS A 19 -7.16 -8.15 5.48
CA HIS A 19 -8.50 -7.84 4.97
C HIS A 19 -8.78 -8.47 3.61
N GLY A 20 -7.91 -9.37 3.15
CA GLY A 20 -8.12 -10.10 1.92
C GLY A 20 -7.59 -9.43 0.67
N GLY A 21 -6.84 -8.35 0.83
CA GLY A 21 -6.20 -7.68 -0.31
C GLY A 21 -5.00 -8.45 -0.81
N LYS A 22 -4.63 -8.19 -2.06
CA LYS A 22 -3.44 -8.78 -2.67
C LYS A 22 -2.45 -7.68 -3.01
N ILE A 23 -1.19 -7.90 -2.64
CA ILE A 23 -0.13 -6.94 -2.97
C ILE A 23 0.28 -7.16 -4.42
N THR A 24 0.06 -6.16 -5.26
CA THR A 24 0.45 -6.23 -6.67
C THR A 24 1.86 -5.68 -6.88
N GLN A 25 2.29 -4.78 -6.01
CA GLN A 25 3.62 -4.19 -6.07
C GLN A 25 4.13 -4.04 -4.64
N GLU A 26 5.22 -4.70 -4.30
CA GLU A 26 5.80 -4.61 -2.98
C GLU A 26 6.29 -3.19 -2.69
N ILE A 27 6.56 -2.90 -1.42
CA ILE A 27 7.06 -1.60 -1.01
C ILE A 27 8.34 -1.27 -1.78
N PHE A 28 8.36 -0.14 -2.44
CA PHE A 28 9.54 0.32 -3.15
C PHE A 28 9.79 1.80 -2.82
N SER A 29 11.04 2.20 -2.92
CA SER A 29 11.42 3.58 -2.65
C SER A 29 11.51 4.38 -3.95
N TYR A 30 11.19 5.65 -3.86
CA TYR A 30 11.31 6.59 -4.97
C TYR A 30 11.70 7.95 -4.38
N PRO A 31 12.09 8.93 -5.21
CA PRO A 31 12.58 10.21 -4.70
C PRO A 31 11.67 10.96 -3.73
N GLY A 32 10.38 10.66 -3.70
CA GLY A 32 9.43 11.30 -2.79
C GLY A 32 9.13 10.51 -1.54
N GLY A 33 9.65 9.27 -1.40
CA GLY A 33 9.34 8.43 -0.24
C GLY A 33 9.24 6.98 -0.62
N ARG A 34 8.27 6.28 -0.05
CA ARG A 34 8.02 4.87 -0.35
C ARG A 34 6.54 4.63 -0.54
N ARG A 35 6.20 3.65 -1.35
CA ARG A 35 4.80 3.27 -1.56
C ARG A 35 4.69 1.82 -2.01
N PHE A 36 3.48 1.29 -1.91
CA PHE A 36 3.18 -0.02 -2.48
C PHE A 36 1.79 0.01 -3.09
N HIS A 37 1.51 -0.97 -3.95
CA HIS A 37 0.22 -1.11 -4.61
C HIS A 37 -0.42 -2.42 -4.22
N PHE A 38 -1.74 -2.43 -4.14
CA PHE A 38 -2.47 -3.64 -3.82
C PHE A 38 -3.84 -3.60 -4.48
N THR A 39 -4.48 -4.75 -4.58
CA THR A 39 -5.86 -4.83 -5.03
C THR A 39 -6.72 -5.30 -3.87
N GLU A 40 -7.88 -4.67 -3.71
CA GLU A 40 -8.83 -5.12 -2.73
C GLU A 40 -9.67 -6.28 -3.28
N PRO A 41 -10.43 -7.01 -2.43
CA PRO A 41 -11.23 -8.14 -2.87
C PRO A 41 -12.22 -7.82 -4.00
N SER A 42 -12.63 -6.56 -4.11
CA SER A 42 -13.54 -6.12 -5.18
C SER A 42 -12.85 -5.98 -6.52
N GLY A 43 -11.52 -6.05 -6.56
CA GLY A 43 -10.75 -5.92 -7.78
C GLY A 43 -10.22 -4.53 -8.06
N ASN A 44 -10.44 -3.57 -7.19
CA ASN A 44 -9.93 -2.21 -7.36
C ASN A 44 -8.47 -2.14 -6.91
N GLU A 45 -7.65 -1.49 -7.72
CA GLU A 45 -6.25 -1.28 -7.36
C GLU A 45 -6.10 0.03 -6.59
N LEU A 46 -5.39 -0.04 -5.47
CA LEU A 46 -5.15 1.11 -4.61
C LEU A 46 -3.66 1.21 -4.32
N SER A 47 -3.24 2.37 -3.83
CA SER A 47 -1.85 2.55 -3.43
C SER A 47 -1.77 3.28 -2.10
N VAL A 48 -0.72 2.98 -1.35
CA VAL A 48 -0.44 3.61 -0.07
C VAL A 48 0.96 4.22 -0.16
N CYS A 49 1.07 5.48 0.24
CA CYS A 49 2.34 6.20 0.19
C CYS A 49 2.75 6.64 1.59
N ALA A 50 4.04 6.76 1.80
CA ALA A 50 4.60 7.31 3.03
C ALA A 50 5.78 8.20 2.69
N GLU A 51 5.89 9.31 3.39
CA GLU A 51 7.02 10.22 3.27
C GLU A 51 8.06 9.83 4.32
N SER A 52 9.14 9.22 3.89
CA SER A 52 10.21 8.93 4.83
C SER A 52 11.47 8.52 4.12
#